data_96fcd7c68d7185c2852534edb6070cd2
#
_entry.id   96fcd7c68d7185c2852534edb6070cd2
#
_cell.length_a   1.000
_cell.length_b   1.000
_cell.length_c   1.000
_cell.angle_alpha   90.00
_cell.angle_beta   90.00
_cell.angle_gamma   90.00
#
_symmetry.space_group_name_H-M   'P 1'
#
loop_
_entity.id
_entity.type
_entity.pdbx_description
1 polymer ?
#
loop_
_entity_poly.entity_id
_entity_poly.type
_entity_poly.pdbx_seq_one_letter_code
_entity_poly.pdbx_strand_id
1 'polypeptide(L)'
;MSRKNKYQNIADEECKQAVIFARVSSEEQKKGASIDAQLKTVIDYCDNRKFKILDKFSIVESSTRGDRIKFYEMLEYVKQQKHKTAIVVNCVDRLQRGYKECVELDDLRKQGRIEIHFYKEGFYLHKDSTSSDILRWDMGVLSAKMYVGSLRDNVIRSQEYKRENGQWQSCAPVGYLNISKTKTTPADIVIDEERAPKVKRLFEEYAKGGRTLQDITNLARTLGLSSKMCRVNKTISRAQIQNILKNTFYIGYFTQKGKVYKHNYPLFIDEDLFRIVQDTMEGRKRAPSKLYYGDKQYIFTGLVRCGCCGSLMTCETKVKDENHSYNYLKCNKLRSKCSQKPLNETKILKQLENELCLPLAI
;
A
#
# COMPACT_ATOMS: atom_id res chain seq x y z
N MET A 1 -22.50 13.64 -52.20
CA MET A 1 -21.83 14.85 -51.61
C MET A 1 -20.79 14.39 -50.62
N SER A 2 -19.53 14.65 -50.92
CA SER A 2 -18.40 14.15 -50.10
C SER A 2 -18.40 14.75 -48.69
N ARG A 3 -18.01 13.96 -47.69
CA ARG A 3 -17.83 14.42 -46.28
C ARG A 3 -16.99 15.70 -46.16
N LYS A 4 -16.08 15.96 -47.09
CA LYS A 4 -15.25 17.18 -47.14
C LYS A 4 -16.07 18.49 -47.26
N ASN A 5 -17.12 18.53 -48.05
CA ASN A 5 -17.93 19.75 -48.23
C ASN A 5 -18.73 20.14 -46.99
N LYS A 6 -19.14 19.20 -46.14
CA LYS A 6 -19.89 19.51 -44.93
C LYS A 6 -19.08 20.20 -43.87
N TYR A 7 -17.78 19.94 -43.81
CA TYR A 7 -16.87 20.54 -42.83
C TYR A 7 -16.32 21.90 -43.27
N GLN A 8 -16.19 22.15 -44.57
CA GLN A 8 -15.79 23.48 -45.08
C GLN A 8 -16.79 24.58 -44.75
N ASN A 9 -18.09 24.29 -44.86
CA ASN A 9 -19.15 25.26 -44.55
C ASN A 9 -19.20 25.63 -43.05
N ILE A 10 -18.81 24.73 -42.14
CA ILE A 10 -18.78 25.00 -40.70
C ILE A 10 -17.58 25.85 -40.32
N ALA A 11 -16.45 25.71 -41.00
CA ALA A 11 -15.20 26.41 -40.68
C ALA A 11 -15.28 27.92 -40.90
N ASP A 12 -16.09 28.37 -41.85
CA ASP A 12 -16.26 29.80 -42.21
C ASP A 12 -17.47 30.43 -41.52
N GLU A 13 -18.20 29.68 -40.69
CA GLU A 13 -19.37 30.17 -39.94
C GLU A 13 -18.92 30.99 -38.71
N GLU A 14 -19.62 32.07 -38.45
CA GLU A 14 -19.44 32.84 -37.20
C GLU A 14 -19.88 31.97 -35.99
N CYS A 15 -19.08 31.91 -34.92
CA CYS A 15 -19.42 31.16 -33.75
C CYS A 15 -20.51 31.88 -32.93
N LYS A 16 -21.70 31.22 -32.80
CA LYS A 16 -22.88 31.78 -32.10
C LYS A 16 -23.38 30.94 -30.91
N GLN A 17 -22.73 29.82 -30.69
CA GLN A 17 -23.10 28.88 -29.63
C GLN A 17 -21.87 28.43 -28.82
N ALA A 18 -22.10 28.10 -27.54
CA ALA A 18 -21.03 27.73 -26.65
C ALA A 18 -21.42 26.57 -25.74
N VAL A 19 -20.44 25.80 -25.32
CA VAL A 19 -20.47 24.90 -24.17
C VAL A 19 -19.53 25.44 -23.10
N ILE A 20 -19.98 25.37 -21.86
CA ILE A 20 -19.15 25.77 -20.70
C ILE A 20 -18.53 24.54 -20.08
N PHE A 21 -17.22 24.60 -19.86
CA PHE A 21 -16.51 23.57 -19.10
C PHE A 21 -15.93 24.19 -17.83
N ALA A 22 -16.40 23.73 -16.66
CA ALA A 22 -15.96 24.24 -15.37
C ALA A 22 -15.40 23.10 -14.50
N ARG A 23 -14.22 23.34 -13.90
CA ARG A 23 -13.56 22.42 -12.99
C ARG A 23 -13.10 23.15 -11.74
N VAL A 24 -13.47 22.61 -10.56
CA VAL A 24 -13.03 23.13 -9.27
C VAL A 24 -12.29 22.05 -8.49
N SER A 25 -11.26 22.45 -7.76
CA SER A 25 -10.57 21.56 -6.83
C SER A 25 -11.32 21.49 -5.50
N SER A 26 -11.15 20.37 -4.78
CA SER A 26 -11.70 20.22 -3.43
C SER A 26 -11.16 21.25 -2.42
N GLU A 27 -9.96 21.80 -2.67
CA GLU A 27 -9.38 22.88 -1.85
C GLU A 27 -10.01 24.25 -2.15
N GLU A 28 -10.33 24.53 -3.40
CA GLU A 28 -11.03 25.76 -3.79
C GLU A 28 -12.45 25.77 -3.21
N GLN A 29 -13.12 24.63 -3.17
CA GLN A 29 -14.42 24.50 -2.49
C GLN A 29 -14.33 24.81 -0.98
N LYS A 30 -13.28 24.33 -0.30
CA LYS A 30 -13.04 24.64 1.12
C LYS A 30 -12.75 26.10 1.39
N LYS A 31 -12.24 26.83 0.42
CA LYS A 31 -11.95 28.28 0.50
C LYS A 31 -13.14 29.15 0.08
N GLY A 32 -14.32 28.58 -0.17
CA GLY A 32 -15.52 29.32 -0.53
C GLY A 32 -15.58 29.78 -2.00
N ALA A 33 -14.62 29.38 -2.83
CA ALA A 33 -14.72 29.54 -4.28
C ALA A 33 -15.72 28.52 -4.83
N SER A 34 -17.01 28.87 -4.87
CA SER A 34 -18.04 27.97 -5.33
C SER A 34 -17.94 27.77 -6.85
N ILE A 35 -18.31 26.59 -7.32
CA ILE A 35 -18.55 26.32 -8.76
C ILE A 35 -19.45 27.38 -9.35
N ASP A 36 -20.45 27.81 -8.58
CA ASP A 36 -21.45 28.80 -9.00
C ASP A 36 -20.84 30.16 -9.32
N ALA A 37 -19.85 30.62 -8.53
CA ALA A 37 -19.15 31.88 -8.79
C ALA A 37 -18.32 31.81 -10.09
N GLN A 38 -17.61 30.70 -10.32
CA GLN A 38 -16.86 30.51 -11.57
C GLN A 38 -17.80 30.37 -12.77
N LEU A 39 -18.88 29.60 -12.63
CA LEU A 39 -19.91 29.46 -13.68
C LEU A 39 -20.56 30.79 -14.01
N LYS A 40 -20.92 31.61 -13.01
CA LYS A 40 -21.49 32.93 -13.22
C LYS A 40 -20.59 33.80 -14.09
N THR A 41 -19.30 33.88 -13.78
CA THR A 41 -18.34 34.69 -14.54
C THR A 41 -18.20 34.22 -16.00
N VAL A 42 -18.21 32.89 -16.22
CA VAL A 42 -18.12 32.32 -17.58
C VAL A 42 -19.43 32.52 -18.34
N ILE A 43 -20.59 32.48 -17.65
CA ILE A 43 -21.92 32.79 -18.24
C ILE A 43 -21.96 34.24 -18.66
N ASP A 44 -21.59 35.18 -17.79
CA ASP A 44 -21.53 36.62 -18.11
C ASP A 44 -20.61 36.89 -19.34
N TYR A 45 -19.51 36.14 -19.47
CA TYR A 45 -18.67 36.20 -20.66
C TYR A 45 -19.40 35.72 -21.93
N CYS A 46 -20.14 34.62 -21.86
CA CYS A 46 -20.92 34.09 -22.96
C CYS A 46 -22.02 35.08 -23.39
N ASP A 47 -22.68 35.70 -22.42
CA ASP A 47 -23.74 36.70 -22.68
C ASP A 47 -23.17 37.93 -23.35
N ASN A 48 -22.04 38.43 -22.89
CA ASN A 48 -21.33 39.57 -23.51
C ASN A 48 -20.89 39.28 -24.96
N ARG A 49 -20.55 38.02 -25.26
CA ARG A 49 -20.20 37.56 -26.61
C ARG A 49 -21.43 37.14 -27.43
N LYS A 50 -22.62 37.20 -26.85
CA LYS A 50 -23.91 36.78 -27.48
C LYS A 50 -23.90 35.29 -27.89
N PHE A 51 -23.18 34.45 -27.14
CA PHE A 51 -23.19 33.02 -27.36
C PHE A 51 -24.44 32.38 -26.76
N LYS A 52 -25.13 31.56 -27.54
CA LYS A 52 -26.15 30.66 -27.03
C LYS A 52 -25.52 29.51 -26.28
N ILE A 53 -25.66 29.43 -24.97
CA ILE A 53 -25.16 28.32 -24.16
C ILE A 53 -25.98 27.08 -24.46
N LEU A 54 -25.33 26.03 -24.98
CA LEU A 54 -25.95 24.74 -25.29
C LEU A 54 -25.98 23.81 -24.09
N ASP A 55 -24.85 23.70 -23.37
CA ASP A 55 -24.74 22.85 -22.22
C ASP A 55 -23.62 23.29 -21.28
N LYS A 56 -23.60 22.78 -20.04
CA LYS A 56 -22.63 23.10 -18.99
C LYS A 56 -22.06 21.81 -18.41
N PHE A 57 -20.79 21.56 -18.64
CA PHE A 57 -20.06 20.44 -18.10
C PHE A 57 -19.26 20.87 -16.87
N SER A 58 -19.68 20.43 -15.69
CA SER A 58 -19.01 20.76 -14.44
C SER A 58 -18.43 19.53 -13.78
N ILE A 59 -17.22 19.68 -13.20
CA ILE A 59 -16.50 18.62 -12.50
C ILE A 59 -16.09 19.11 -11.13
N VAL A 60 -16.44 18.33 -10.11
CA VAL A 60 -15.87 18.45 -8.77
C VAL A 60 -14.74 17.46 -8.65
N GLU A 61 -13.53 17.94 -8.45
CA GLU A 61 -12.34 17.13 -8.43
C GLU A 61 -12.29 16.21 -7.20
N SER A 62 -12.75 14.97 -7.35
CA SER A 62 -12.57 13.91 -6.36
C SER A 62 -11.65 12.78 -6.84
N SER A 63 -11.46 12.63 -8.15
CA SER A 63 -10.55 11.63 -8.72
C SER A 63 -10.13 11.97 -10.15
N THR A 64 -8.89 11.69 -10.50
CA THR A 64 -8.29 11.88 -11.84
C THR A 64 -9.01 11.09 -12.95
N ARG A 65 -9.81 10.08 -12.61
CA ARG A 65 -10.59 9.29 -13.59
C ARG A 65 -11.90 9.94 -13.98
N GLY A 66 -12.61 10.56 -13.04
CA GLY A 66 -13.87 11.24 -13.30
C GLY A 66 -13.73 12.45 -14.22
N ASP A 67 -12.63 13.17 -14.10
CA ASP A 67 -12.34 14.37 -14.91
C ASP A 67 -12.22 14.03 -16.41
N ARG A 68 -11.59 12.91 -16.74
CA ARG A 68 -11.44 12.48 -18.13
C ARG A 68 -12.75 12.11 -18.78
N ILE A 69 -13.64 11.43 -18.06
CA ILE A 69 -14.94 11.01 -18.60
C ILE A 69 -15.74 12.25 -19.01
N LYS A 70 -15.87 13.24 -18.15
CA LYS A 70 -16.63 14.46 -18.44
C LYS A 70 -16.01 15.31 -19.55
N PHE A 71 -14.70 15.36 -19.66
CA PHE A 71 -14.03 16.03 -20.76
C PHE A 71 -14.36 15.36 -22.10
N TYR A 72 -14.31 14.04 -22.18
CA TYR A 72 -14.66 13.31 -23.39
C TYR A 72 -16.15 13.36 -23.71
N GLU A 73 -17.03 13.36 -22.71
CA GLU A 73 -18.46 13.61 -22.90
C GLU A 73 -18.69 14.98 -23.57
N MET A 74 -18.04 16.02 -23.07
CA MET A 74 -18.08 17.36 -23.69
C MET A 74 -17.58 17.34 -25.13
N LEU A 75 -16.41 16.70 -25.39
CA LEU A 75 -15.88 16.61 -26.76
C LEU A 75 -16.81 15.90 -27.72
N GLU A 76 -17.37 14.76 -27.31
CA GLU A 76 -18.32 14.03 -28.13
C GLU A 76 -19.60 14.83 -28.38
N TYR A 77 -20.09 15.54 -27.35
CA TYR A 77 -21.23 16.44 -27.50
C TYR A 77 -20.94 17.53 -28.53
N VAL A 78 -19.76 18.17 -28.47
CA VAL A 78 -19.35 19.21 -29.42
C VAL A 78 -19.16 18.66 -30.82
N LYS A 79 -18.60 17.47 -30.99
CA LYS A 79 -18.47 16.78 -32.27
C LYS A 79 -19.82 16.49 -32.95
N GLN A 80 -20.88 16.34 -32.20
CA GLN A 80 -22.23 16.10 -32.74
C GLN A 80 -22.94 17.38 -33.20
N GLN A 81 -22.44 18.56 -32.81
CA GLN A 81 -23.06 19.82 -33.18
C GLN A 81 -22.97 20.10 -34.69
N LYS A 82 -24.02 20.70 -35.25
CA LYS A 82 -24.10 21.03 -36.66
C LYS A 82 -23.34 22.33 -37.00
N HIS A 83 -23.18 23.21 -36.04
CA HIS A 83 -22.60 24.53 -36.15
C HIS A 83 -21.30 24.64 -35.35
N LYS A 84 -20.46 25.60 -35.70
CA LYS A 84 -19.24 25.92 -34.97
C LYS A 84 -19.59 26.23 -33.50
N THR A 85 -18.87 25.63 -32.57
CA THR A 85 -19.18 25.72 -31.14
C THR A 85 -17.97 26.24 -30.36
N ALA A 86 -18.17 27.25 -29.52
CA ALA A 86 -17.15 27.70 -28.58
C ALA A 86 -17.11 26.79 -27.36
N ILE A 87 -15.90 26.40 -26.93
CA ILE A 87 -15.67 25.80 -25.61
C ILE A 87 -15.15 26.93 -24.73
N VAL A 88 -15.96 27.34 -23.75
CA VAL A 88 -15.62 28.44 -22.85
C VAL A 88 -15.22 27.88 -21.49
N VAL A 89 -14.03 28.26 -21.03
CA VAL A 89 -13.42 27.78 -19.79
C VAL A 89 -12.73 28.92 -19.06
N ASN A 90 -12.57 28.79 -17.76
CA ASN A 90 -11.93 29.82 -16.95
C ASN A 90 -10.46 30.06 -17.34
N CYS A 91 -9.65 29.00 -17.43
CA CYS A 91 -8.22 29.04 -17.74
C CYS A 91 -7.75 27.73 -18.37
N VAL A 92 -6.56 27.77 -18.98
CA VAL A 92 -5.96 26.63 -19.71
C VAL A 92 -5.87 25.38 -18.82
N ASP A 93 -5.40 25.51 -17.58
CA ASP A 93 -5.21 24.39 -16.65
C ASP A 93 -6.55 23.77 -16.17
N ARG A 94 -7.68 24.43 -16.39
CA ARG A 94 -9.04 23.90 -16.10
C ARG A 94 -9.59 23.06 -17.25
N LEU A 95 -9.19 23.34 -18.48
CA LEU A 95 -9.64 22.59 -19.65
C LEU A 95 -8.91 21.25 -19.78
N GLN A 96 -7.61 21.26 -19.65
CA GLN A 96 -6.76 20.12 -19.95
C GLN A 96 -5.60 19.95 -18.96
N ARG A 97 -5.16 18.71 -18.78
CA ARG A 97 -4.03 18.37 -17.91
C ARG A 97 -2.86 17.72 -18.65
N GLY A 98 -3.04 17.40 -19.91
CA GLY A 98 -2.06 16.68 -20.69
C GLY A 98 -2.07 17.00 -22.16
N TYR A 99 -1.01 16.55 -22.87
CA TYR A 99 -0.89 16.78 -24.31
C TYR A 99 -1.90 15.97 -25.12
N LYS A 100 -2.43 14.87 -24.60
CA LYS A 100 -3.42 14.05 -25.33
C LYS A 100 -4.69 14.85 -25.59
N GLU A 101 -5.19 15.52 -24.57
CA GLU A 101 -6.35 16.40 -24.67
C GLU A 101 -6.09 17.60 -25.59
N CYS A 102 -4.85 18.14 -25.57
CA CYS A 102 -4.41 19.20 -26.49
C CYS A 102 -4.55 18.79 -27.96
N VAL A 103 -4.06 17.61 -28.33
CA VAL A 103 -4.06 17.15 -29.71
C VAL A 103 -5.50 17.04 -30.23
N GLU A 104 -6.42 16.46 -29.47
CA GLU A 104 -7.81 16.33 -29.86
C GLU A 104 -8.53 17.69 -30.02
N LEU A 105 -8.23 18.63 -29.11
CA LEU A 105 -8.75 20.00 -29.21
C LEU A 105 -8.18 20.74 -30.42
N ASP A 106 -6.88 20.62 -30.66
CA ASP A 106 -6.21 21.28 -31.77
C ASP A 106 -6.67 20.77 -33.13
N ASP A 107 -6.91 19.46 -33.23
CA ASP A 107 -7.50 18.85 -34.45
C ASP A 107 -8.88 19.43 -34.75
N LEU A 108 -9.76 19.54 -33.76
CA LEU A 108 -11.08 20.11 -33.92
C LEU A 108 -11.02 21.61 -34.25
N ARG A 109 -10.09 22.35 -33.66
CA ARG A 109 -9.82 23.76 -33.92
C ARG A 109 -9.36 23.95 -35.38
N LYS A 110 -8.34 23.20 -35.83
CA LYS A 110 -7.82 23.24 -37.20
C LYS A 110 -8.89 22.90 -38.24
N GLN A 111 -9.82 22.01 -37.90
CA GLN A 111 -10.99 21.71 -38.74
C GLN A 111 -12.02 22.87 -38.77
N GLY A 112 -11.84 23.92 -37.96
CA GLY A 112 -12.76 25.04 -37.82
C GLY A 112 -14.08 24.68 -37.12
N ARG A 113 -14.13 23.53 -36.43
CA ARG A 113 -15.34 23.08 -35.73
C ARG A 113 -15.54 23.72 -34.40
N ILE A 114 -14.45 24.10 -33.73
CA ILE A 114 -14.48 24.70 -32.39
C ILE A 114 -13.67 26.00 -32.34
N GLU A 115 -14.07 26.84 -31.39
CA GLU A 115 -13.25 27.89 -30.82
C GLU A 115 -13.02 27.59 -29.33
N ILE A 116 -11.87 27.94 -28.79
CA ILE A 116 -11.53 27.69 -27.38
C ILE A 116 -11.28 29.02 -26.71
N HIS A 117 -12.12 29.40 -25.74
CA HIS A 117 -12.07 30.66 -25.05
C HIS A 117 -11.58 30.50 -23.61
N PHE A 118 -10.49 31.17 -23.27
CA PHE A 118 -9.89 31.20 -21.93
C PHE A 118 -10.21 32.55 -21.29
N TYR A 119 -11.29 32.57 -20.48
CA TYR A 119 -11.81 33.80 -19.91
C TYR A 119 -10.76 34.57 -19.08
N LYS A 120 -10.12 33.90 -18.13
CA LYS A 120 -9.18 34.53 -17.19
C LYS A 120 -7.88 35.03 -17.85
N GLU A 121 -7.42 34.28 -18.85
CA GLU A 121 -6.22 34.68 -19.59
C GLU A 121 -6.52 35.69 -20.72
N GLY A 122 -7.78 35.93 -21.02
CA GLY A 122 -8.23 36.97 -21.98
C GLY A 122 -7.85 36.68 -23.42
N PHE A 123 -7.77 35.41 -23.85
CA PHE A 123 -7.54 35.06 -25.24
C PHE A 123 -8.42 33.87 -25.67
N TYR A 124 -8.54 33.68 -26.96
CA TYR A 124 -9.26 32.55 -27.54
C TYR A 124 -8.49 32.04 -28.78
N LEU A 125 -8.77 30.77 -29.10
CA LEU A 125 -8.16 30.06 -30.22
C LEU A 125 -9.24 29.69 -31.22
N HIS A 126 -8.94 29.93 -32.49
CA HIS A 126 -9.78 29.55 -33.62
C HIS A 126 -8.92 28.97 -34.75
N LYS A 127 -9.52 28.59 -35.88
CA LYS A 127 -8.80 27.98 -37.00
C LYS A 127 -7.59 28.77 -37.47
N ASP A 128 -7.74 30.10 -37.58
CA ASP A 128 -6.73 31.04 -38.10
C ASP A 128 -5.97 31.78 -36.99
N SER A 129 -5.92 31.21 -35.79
CA SER A 129 -5.13 31.78 -34.69
C SER A 129 -3.63 31.86 -35.04
N THR A 130 -3.00 32.92 -34.59
CA THR A 130 -1.58 33.19 -34.85
C THR A 130 -0.69 32.15 -34.15
N SER A 131 0.54 31.97 -34.66
CA SER A 131 1.51 31.09 -33.97
C SER A 131 1.80 31.59 -32.55
N SER A 132 1.64 32.89 -32.28
CA SER A 132 1.80 33.48 -30.95
C SER A 132 0.70 33.04 -29.99
N ASP A 133 -0.55 32.97 -30.44
CA ASP A 133 -1.69 32.50 -29.62
C ASP A 133 -1.56 31.03 -29.30
N ILE A 134 -1.14 30.23 -30.30
CA ILE A 134 -0.89 28.81 -30.13
C ILE A 134 0.24 28.56 -29.12
N LEU A 135 1.34 29.32 -29.26
CA LEU A 135 2.46 29.25 -28.31
C LEU A 135 2.01 29.61 -26.88
N ARG A 136 1.16 30.64 -26.73
CA ARG A 136 0.59 31.03 -25.44
C ARG A 136 -0.22 29.90 -24.80
N TRP A 137 -1.01 29.20 -25.60
CA TRP A 137 -1.73 28.02 -25.15
C TRP A 137 -0.80 26.89 -24.72
N ASP A 138 0.19 26.53 -25.55
CA ASP A 138 1.19 25.50 -25.26
C ASP A 138 1.98 25.80 -23.97
N MET A 139 2.37 27.06 -23.78
CA MET A 139 3.02 27.51 -22.55
C MET A 139 2.10 27.37 -21.32
N GLY A 140 0.81 27.64 -21.47
CA GLY A 140 -0.18 27.41 -20.40
C GLY A 140 -0.25 25.95 -19.98
N VAL A 141 -0.30 25.04 -20.96
CA VAL A 141 -0.29 23.57 -20.72
C VAL A 141 1.02 23.12 -20.08
N LEU A 142 2.15 23.61 -20.58
CA LEU A 142 3.47 23.29 -20.03
C LEU A 142 3.58 23.77 -18.57
N SER A 143 3.16 24.99 -18.28
CA SER A 143 3.16 25.57 -16.93
C SER A 143 2.33 24.74 -15.95
N ALA A 144 1.13 24.31 -16.37
CA ALA A 144 0.28 23.44 -15.56
C ALA A 144 0.97 22.09 -15.22
N LYS A 145 1.64 21.48 -16.19
CA LYS A 145 2.43 20.26 -15.98
C LYS A 145 3.62 20.45 -15.05
N MET A 146 4.38 21.52 -15.26
CA MET A 146 5.53 21.85 -14.40
C MET A 146 5.10 22.07 -12.96
N TYR A 147 3.96 22.73 -12.74
CA TYR A 147 3.42 22.90 -11.39
C TYR A 147 3.12 21.56 -10.69
N VAL A 148 2.44 20.64 -11.38
CA VAL A 148 2.16 19.29 -10.84
C VAL A 148 3.45 18.51 -10.58
N GLY A 149 4.44 18.60 -11.49
CA GLY A 149 5.76 18.01 -11.31
C GLY A 149 6.46 18.53 -10.06
N SER A 150 6.54 19.84 -9.91
CA SER A 150 7.16 20.51 -8.75
C SER A 150 6.46 20.14 -7.43
N LEU A 151 5.14 20.06 -7.43
CA LEU A 151 4.38 19.62 -6.26
C LEU A 151 4.74 18.20 -5.85
N ARG A 152 4.81 17.27 -6.82
CA ARG A 152 5.25 15.89 -6.60
C ARG A 152 6.65 15.82 -6.00
N ASP A 153 7.59 16.57 -6.57
CA ASP A 153 9.00 16.59 -6.14
C ASP A 153 9.13 17.17 -4.72
N ASN A 154 8.34 18.18 -4.40
CA ASN A 154 8.26 18.76 -3.06
C ASN A 154 7.73 17.73 -2.03
N VAL A 155 6.69 16.97 -2.40
CA VAL A 155 6.15 15.90 -1.54
C VAL A 155 7.19 14.80 -1.34
N ILE A 156 7.88 14.38 -2.40
CA ILE A 156 8.94 13.34 -2.32
C ILE A 156 10.07 13.82 -1.40
N ARG A 157 10.58 15.04 -1.60
CA ARG A 157 11.65 15.63 -0.75
C ARG A 157 11.22 15.73 0.71
N SER A 158 10.01 16.22 0.95
CA SER A 158 9.47 16.30 2.32
C SER A 158 9.34 14.94 3.00
N GLN A 159 8.91 13.92 2.24
CA GLN A 159 8.85 12.55 2.75
C GLN A 159 10.23 11.97 3.03
N GLU A 160 11.24 12.28 2.20
CA GLU A 160 12.61 11.83 2.38
C GLU A 160 13.25 12.48 3.62
N TYR A 161 13.13 13.79 3.75
CA TYR A 161 13.56 14.52 4.93
C TYR A 161 12.95 13.96 6.24
N LYS A 162 11.66 13.66 6.23
CA LYS A 162 11.00 13.05 7.39
C LYS A 162 11.57 11.68 7.74
N ARG A 163 11.85 10.83 6.73
CA ARG A 163 12.48 9.51 6.95
C ARG A 163 13.88 9.61 7.53
N GLU A 164 14.70 10.51 7.00
CA GLU A 164 16.05 10.77 7.49
C GLU A 164 16.05 11.24 8.94
N ASN A 165 15.02 11.99 9.34
CA ASN A 165 14.79 12.38 10.74
C ASN A 165 14.06 11.31 11.56
N GLY A 166 13.99 10.07 11.11
CA GLY A 166 13.39 8.96 11.85
C GLY A 166 11.87 9.02 12.00
N GLN A 167 11.18 9.82 11.18
CA GLN A 167 9.74 9.97 11.25
C GLN A 167 9.01 8.95 10.37
N TRP A 168 8.21 8.10 11.00
CA TRP A 168 7.34 7.15 10.31
C TRP A 168 6.16 7.84 9.65
N GLN A 169 5.87 7.51 8.40
CA GLN A 169 4.88 8.22 7.58
C GLN A 169 3.63 7.38 7.24
N SER A 170 3.49 6.23 7.88
CA SER A 170 2.36 5.32 7.64
C SER A 170 1.61 5.04 8.94
N CYS A 171 0.63 4.13 8.88
CA CYS A 171 -0.03 3.66 10.10
C CYS A 171 0.99 3.04 11.05
N ALA A 172 0.94 3.41 12.33
CA ALA A 172 1.79 2.84 13.36
C ALA A 172 1.56 1.33 13.47
N PRO A 173 2.62 0.53 13.71
CA PRO A 173 2.50 -0.90 13.98
C PRO A 173 1.60 -1.18 15.18
N VAL A 174 1.10 -2.42 15.29
CA VAL A 174 0.27 -2.85 16.42
C VAL A 174 1.07 -2.70 17.72
N GLY A 175 0.46 -2.11 18.75
CA GLY A 175 1.14 -1.73 20.01
C GLY A 175 1.58 -0.28 20.03
N TYR A 176 1.35 0.47 18.95
CA TYR A 176 1.53 1.90 18.87
C TYR A 176 0.28 2.63 18.39
N LEU A 177 0.16 3.90 18.75
CA LEU A 177 -0.90 4.81 18.36
C LEU A 177 -0.34 6.01 17.60
N ASN A 178 -0.98 6.37 16.47
CA ASN A 178 -0.72 7.65 15.81
C ASN A 178 -1.46 8.76 16.51
N ILE A 179 -0.75 9.80 16.94
CA ILE A 179 -1.34 11.07 17.37
C ILE A 179 -1.40 11.99 16.16
N SER A 180 -2.62 12.42 15.82
CA SER A 180 -2.83 13.36 14.73
C SER A 180 -2.30 14.74 15.08
N LYS A 181 -1.73 15.44 14.08
CA LYS A 181 -1.32 16.83 14.24
C LYS A 181 -2.51 17.71 14.63
N THR A 182 -2.35 18.47 15.68
CA THR A 182 -3.26 19.55 16.07
C THR A 182 -2.61 20.91 15.81
N LYS A 183 -3.30 22.02 16.16
CA LYS A 183 -2.70 23.36 16.06
C LYS A 183 -1.50 23.55 17.02
N THR A 184 -1.49 22.80 18.13
CA THR A 184 -0.51 22.94 19.22
C THR A 184 0.48 21.77 19.30
N THR A 185 0.14 20.58 18.77
CA THR A 185 0.98 19.39 18.87
C THR A 185 1.33 18.84 17.48
N PRO A 186 2.61 18.49 17.22
CA PRO A 186 2.99 17.78 16.00
C PRO A 186 2.38 16.39 15.96
N ALA A 187 2.31 15.79 14.78
CA ALA A 187 1.97 14.38 14.66
C ALA A 187 3.07 13.51 15.29
N ASP A 188 2.69 12.53 16.07
CA ASP A 188 3.63 11.66 16.78
C ASP A 188 3.12 10.22 16.88
N ILE A 189 4.00 9.32 17.33
CA ILE A 189 3.68 7.92 17.59
C ILE A 189 4.05 7.60 19.04
N VAL A 190 3.06 7.12 19.78
CA VAL A 190 3.20 6.74 21.18
C VAL A 190 2.87 5.27 21.40
N ILE A 191 3.31 4.72 22.52
CA ILE A 191 2.97 3.35 22.91
C ILE A 191 1.46 3.27 23.21
N ASP A 192 0.82 2.22 22.73
CA ASP A 192 -0.56 1.86 23.05
C ASP A 192 -0.56 1.03 24.33
N GLU A 193 -0.91 1.64 25.44
CA GLU A 193 -0.88 1.00 26.77
C GLU A 193 -1.71 -0.27 26.87
N GLU A 194 -2.75 -0.40 26.06
CA GLU A 194 -3.59 -1.60 26.03
C GLU A 194 -2.97 -2.73 25.18
N ARG A 195 -2.40 -2.37 24.02
CA ARG A 195 -1.94 -3.35 23.03
C ARG A 195 -0.47 -3.71 23.15
N ALA A 196 0.38 -2.79 23.59
CA ALA A 196 1.82 -3.03 23.69
C ALA A 196 2.16 -4.18 24.64
N PRO A 197 1.54 -4.31 25.86
CA PRO A 197 1.79 -5.46 26.73
C PRO A 197 1.36 -6.79 26.08
N LYS A 198 0.27 -6.80 25.32
CA LYS A 198 -0.18 -7.98 24.59
C LYS A 198 0.82 -8.39 23.52
N VAL A 199 1.34 -7.42 22.74
CA VAL A 199 2.38 -7.66 21.73
C VAL A 199 3.67 -8.16 22.39
N LYS A 200 4.13 -7.53 23.48
CA LYS A 200 5.31 -7.97 24.22
C LYS A 200 5.17 -9.43 24.66
N ARG A 201 4.02 -9.80 25.20
CA ARG A 201 3.74 -11.19 25.58
C ARG A 201 3.83 -12.17 24.42
N LEU A 202 3.43 -11.78 23.18
CA LEU A 202 3.61 -12.65 22.00
C LEU A 202 5.08 -12.91 21.71
N PHE A 203 5.95 -11.89 21.82
CA PHE A 203 7.40 -12.03 21.66
C PHE A 203 7.99 -12.95 22.73
N GLU A 204 7.65 -12.72 24.00
CA GLU A 204 8.12 -13.53 25.13
C GLU A 204 7.72 -15.00 25.00
N GLU A 205 6.47 -15.27 24.67
CA GLU A 205 5.97 -16.64 24.51
C GLU A 205 6.57 -17.36 23.30
N TYR A 206 6.84 -16.63 22.22
CA TYR A 206 7.50 -17.22 21.06
C TYR A 206 9.00 -17.43 21.29
N ALA A 207 9.66 -16.55 22.04
CA ALA A 207 11.08 -16.66 22.41
C ALA A 207 11.39 -17.87 23.31
N LYS A 208 10.42 -18.32 24.14
CA LYS A 208 10.56 -19.54 24.97
C LYS A 208 10.76 -20.81 24.12
N GLY A 209 10.39 -20.77 22.83
CA GLY A 209 10.40 -21.92 21.94
C GLY A 209 9.23 -22.87 22.20
N GLY A 210 9.09 -23.93 21.39
CA GLY A 210 8.04 -24.94 21.53
C GLY A 210 6.67 -24.54 21.01
N ARG A 211 6.43 -23.26 20.72
CA ARG A 211 5.16 -22.77 20.15
C ARG A 211 5.29 -22.52 18.65
N THR A 212 4.28 -22.96 17.92
CA THR A 212 4.16 -22.64 16.48
C THR A 212 3.59 -21.24 16.28
N LEU A 213 3.76 -20.67 15.08
CA LEU A 213 3.08 -19.42 14.71
C LEU A 213 1.56 -19.50 14.86
N GLN A 214 0.99 -20.70 14.72
CA GLN A 214 -0.45 -20.90 14.92
C GLN A 214 -0.83 -20.81 16.40
N ASP A 215 -0.02 -21.34 17.30
CA ASP A 215 -0.25 -21.25 18.74
C ASP A 215 -0.19 -19.77 19.21
N ILE A 216 0.78 -18.99 18.69
CA ILE A 216 0.88 -17.55 18.96
C ILE A 216 -0.30 -16.78 18.36
N THR A 217 -0.79 -17.20 17.20
CA THR A 217 -2.00 -16.60 16.61
C THR A 217 -3.23 -16.85 17.48
N ASN A 218 -3.37 -18.04 18.01
CA ASN A 218 -4.45 -18.37 18.93
C ASN A 218 -4.33 -17.58 20.24
N LEU A 219 -3.11 -17.47 20.80
CA LEU A 219 -2.84 -16.64 21.96
C LEU A 219 -3.21 -15.17 21.72
N ALA A 220 -2.84 -14.59 20.57
CA ALA A 220 -3.18 -13.22 20.22
C ALA A 220 -4.71 -13.01 20.17
N ARG A 221 -5.46 -13.98 19.65
CA ARG A 221 -6.94 -13.96 19.62
C ARG A 221 -7.53 -14.02 21.00
N THR A 222 -7.01 -14.90 21.87
CA THR A 222 -7.45 -15.02 23.27
C THR A 222 -7.19 -13.72 24.04
N LEU A 223 -6.09 -13.02 23.78
CA LEU A 223 -5.78 -11.72 24.35
C LEU A 223 -6.62 -10.58 23.76
N GLY A 224 -7.51 -10.85 22.80
CA GLY A 224 -8.33 -9.86 22.13
C GLY A 224 -7.53 -8.88 21.26
N LEU A 225 -6.35 -9.30 20.75
CA LEU A 225 -5.57 -8.47 19.86
C LEU A 225 -6.22 -8.45 18.47
N SER A 226 -6.59 -7.26 18.01
CA SER A 226 -7.19 -7.02 16.70
C SER A 226 -6.27 -6.20 15.80
N SER A 227 -6.40 -6.40 14.49
CA SER A 227 -5.67 -5.58 13.51
C SER A 227 -6.32 -4.20 13.39
N LYS A 228 -5.54 -3.14 13.59
CA LYS A 228 -5.99 -1.74 13.50
C LYS A 228 -6.36 -1.28 12.10
N MET A 229 -5.93 -2.00 11.07
CA MET A 229 -6.14 -1.62 9.66
C MET A 229 -7.55 -1.86 9.13
N CYS A 230 -8.45 -2.45 9.91
CA CYS A 230 -9.81 -2.72 9.46
C CYS A 230 -10.83 -1.98 10.33
N ARG A 231 -11.71 -1.20 9.69
CA ARG A 231 -12.89 -0.58 10.33
C ARG A 231 -13.86 -1.62 10.93
N VAL A 232 -13.62 -2.88 10.67
CA VAL A 232 -14.33 -4.03 11.23
C VAL A 232 -13.34 -4.79 12.10
N ASN A 233 -13.74 -5.17 13.32
CA ASN A 233 -12.98 -6.02 14.25
C ASN A 233 -12.65 -7.38 13.63
N LYS A 234 -11.64 -7.41 12.76
CA LYS A 234 -11.13 -8.67 12.19
C LYS A 234 -10.13 -9.27 13.15
N THR A 235 -10.34 -10.55 13.44
CA THR A 235 -9.38 -11.36 14.17
C THR A 235 -8.02 -11.36 13.47
N ILE A 236 -6.96 -11.25 14.23
CA ILE A 236 -5.60 -11.23 13.71
C ILE A 236 -5.27 -12.54 13.00
N SER A 237 -4.63 -12.47 11.85
CA SER A 237 -4.24 -13.64 11.04
C SER A 237 -2.83 -14.09 11.36
N ARG A 238 -2.49 -15.35 10.99
CA ARG A 238 -1.14 -15.91 11.14
C ARG A 238 -0.07 -15.07 10.40
N ALA A 239 -0.39 -14.59 9.19
CA ALA A 239 0.52 -13.74 8.42
C ALA A 239 0.79 -12.40 9.13
N GLN A 240 -0.22 -11.81 9.76
CA GLN A 240 -0.05 -10.59 10.55
C GLN A 240 0.83 -10.82 11.79
N ILE A 241 0.65 -11.94 12.50
CA ILE A 241 1.54 -12.32 13.61
C ILE A 241 2.98 -12.48 13.13
N GLN A 242 3.20 -13.16 12.01
CA GLN A 242 4.54 -13.29 11.43
C GLN A 242 5.14 -11.93 11.09
N ASN A 243 4.36 -11.01 10.52
CA ASN A 243 4.82 -9.66 10.22
C ASN A 243 5.12 -8.87 11.51
N ILE A 244 4.30 -9.00 12.57
CA ILE A 244 4.57 -8.39 13.87
C ILE A 244 5.92 -8.87 14.41
N LEU A 245 6.13 -10.18 14.49
CA LEU A 245 7.35 -10.75 15.04
C LEU A 245 8.62 -10.43 14.22
N LYS A 246 8.50 -10.10 12.93
CA LYS A 246 9.62 -9.71 12.05
C LYS A 246 9.84 -8.21 11.93
N ASN A 247 8.94 -7.39 12.47
CA ASN A 247 8.97 -5.97 12.25
C ASN A 247 10.05 -5.29 13.11
N THR A 248 11.10 -4.80 12.44
CA THR A 248 12.23 -4.10 13.08
C THR A 248 11.84 -2.76 13.72
N PHE A 249 10.63 -2.27 13.49
CA PHE A 249 10.12 -1.06 14.14
C PHE A 249 10.12 -1.19 15.67
N TYR A 250 9.87 -2.37 16.20
CA TYR A 250 9.86 -2.60 17.65
C TYR A 250 11.23 -2.44 18.32
N ILE A 251 12.32 -2.46 17.54
CA ILE A 251 13.70 -2.27 18.01
C ILE A 251 14.35 -0.98 17.48
N GLY A 252 13.53 -0.03 17.01
CA GLY A 252 14.01 1.30 16.62
C GLY A 252 14.36 1.49 15.16
N TYR A 253 14.06 0.54 14.27
CA TYR A 253 14.40 0.62 12.86
C TYR A 253 13.19 0.36 11.96
N PHE A 254 13.15 1.04 10.80
CA PHE A 254 12.18 0.72 9.77
C PHE A 254 12.82 0.74 8.38
N THR A 255 12.30 -0.09 7.49
CA THR A 255 12.77 -0.17 6.11
C THR A 255 11.75 0.46 5.17
N GLN A 256 12.19 1.39 4.33
CA GLN A 256 11.34 1.99 3.30
C GLN A 256 12.16 2.24 2.02
N LYS A 257 11.61 1.87 0.86
CA LYS A 257 12.31 1.94 -0.43
C LYS A 257 13.68 1.25 -0.43
N GLY A 258 13.84 0.16 0.31
CA GLY A 258 15.09 -0.61 0.41
C GLY A 258 16.17 -0.02 1.31
N LYS A 259 15.93 1.15 1.93
CA LYS A 259 16.84 1.77 2.91
C LYS A 259 16.32 1.55 4.32
N VAL A 260 17.23 1.35 5.26
CA VAL A 260 16.95 1.23 6.70
C VAL A 260 17.14 2.59 7.36
N TYR A 261 16.17 3.00 8.15
CA TYR A 261 16.18 4.24 8.91
C TYR A 261 16.00 3.94 10.39
N LYS A 262 16.67 4.72 11.26
CA LYS A 262 16.47 4.67 12.70
C LYS A 262 15.38 5.65 13.10
N HIS A 263 14.50 5.27 14.03
CA HIS A 263 13.50 6.16 14.60
C HIS A 263 13.74 6.39 16.09
N ASN A 264 13.12 7.44 16.62
CA ASN A 264 13.29 7.86 18.02
C ASN A 264 12.02 7.65 18.86
N TYR A 265 11.06 6.86 18.36
CA TYR A 265 9.85 6.56 19.13
C TYR A 265 10.17 5.63 20.32
N PRO A 266 9.38 5.71 21.42
CA PRO A 266 9.57 4.84 22.57
C PRO A 266 9.52 3.37 22.19
N LEU A 267 10.43 2.57 22.76
CA LEU A 267 10.52 1.12 22.52
C LEU A 267 9.93 0.36 23.70
N PHE A 268 9.28 -0.76 23.43
CA PHE A 268 8.76 -1.68 24.45
C PHE A 268 9.19 -3.14 24.24
N ILE A 269 9.98 -3.40 23.20
CA ILE A 269 10.63 -4.69 22.93
C ILE A 269 12.15 -4.47 22.99
N ASP A 270 12.83 -5.30 23.76
CA ASP A 270 14.29 -5.30 23.85
C ASP A 270 14.91 -5.97 22.61
N GLU A 271 16.06 -5.48 22.19
CA GLU A 271 16.76 -6.01 21.01
C GLU A 271 17.14 -7.49 21.17
N ASP A 272 17.54 -7.90 22.39
CA ASP A 272 17.86 -9.30 22.70
C ASP A 272 16.64 -10.21 22.57
N LEU A 273 15.48 -9.77 23.06
CA LEU A 273 14.23 -10.51 22.91
C LEU A 273 13.87 -10.66 21.41
N PHE A 274 13.99 -9.58 20.65
CA PHE A 274 13.75 -9.60 19.21
C PHE A 274 14.68 -10.59 18.49
N ARG A 275 15.99 -10.55 18.79
CA ARG A 275 16.98 -11.46 18.22
C ARG A 275 16.65 -12.92 18.51
N ILE A 276 16.31 -13.26 19.76
CA ILE A 276 15.89 -14.62 20.16
C ILE A 276 14.70 -15.08 19.33
N VAL A 277 13.72 -14.19 19.10
CA VAL A 277 12.54 -14.49 18.27
C VAL A 277 12.94 -14.76 16.81
N GLN A 278 13.86 -13.98 16.22
CA GLN A 278 14.34 -14.23 14.86
C GLN A 278 15.08 -15.56 14.76
N ASP A 279 15.99 -15.87 15.70
CA ASP A 279 16.71 -17.14 15.76
C ASP A 279 15.76 -18.34 15.87
N THR A 280 14.69 -18.18 16.64
CA THR A 280 13.62 -19.20 16.76
C THR A 280 12.84 -19.36 15.45
N MET A 281 12.54 -18.27 14.76
CA MET A 281 11.83 -18.29 13.47
C MET A 281 12.69 -18.93 12.36
N GLU A 282 14.00 -18.68 12.35
CA GLU A 282 14.93 -19.25 11.37
C GLU A 282 15.32 -20.70 11.70
N GLY A 283 14.85 -21.24 12.80
CA GLY A 283 15.14 -22.60 13.25
C GLY A 283 16.58 -22.79 13.77
N ARG A 284 17.29 -21.69 14.05
CA ARG A 284 18.63 -21.70 14.66
C ARG A 284 18.56 -22.13 16.12
N LYS A 285 17.52 -21.66 16.86
CA LYS A 285 17.09 -22.24 18.12
C LYS A 285 15.92 -23.18 17.82
N ARG A 286 16.20 -24.47 17.69
CA ARG A 286 15.12 -25.44 17.65
C ARG A 286 14.47 -25.47 19.02
N ALA A 287 13.21 -25.04 19.05
CA ALA A 287 12.35 -25.48 20.12
C ALA A 287 12.43 -26.99 20.26
N PRO A 288 12.53 -27.54 21.45
CA PRO A 288 12.28 -28.95 21.62
C PRO A 288 10.94 -29.25 20.95
N SER A 289 11.00 -30.05 19.87
CA SER A 289 9.75 -30.53 19.24
C SER A 289 8.88 -31.06 20.35
N LYS A 290 7.56 -30.74 20.29
CA LYS A 290 6.61 -31.17 21.32
C LYS A 290 6.98 -32.56 21.82
N LEU A 291 7.40 -32.66 23.09
CA LEU A 291 7.67 -33.91 23.76
C LEU A 291 6.41 -34.80 23.91
N TYR A 292 5.29 -34.32 23.35
CA TYR A 292 3.99 -34.98 23.42
C TYR A 292 3.53 -35.45 22.05
N TYR A 293 3.74 -36.71 21.78
CA TYR A 293 2.95 -37.45 20.79
C TYR A 293 1.93 -38.29 21.56
N GLY A 294 0.70 -37.79 21.70
CA GLY A 294 -0.33 -38.42 22.50
C GLY A 294 0.04 -38.52 24.01
N ASP A 295 -0.56 -39.42 24.72
CA ASP A 295 -0.31 -39.66 26.17
C ASP A 295 1.04 -40.31 26.49
N LYS A 296 1.90 -40.55 25.49
CA LYS A 296 3.20 -41.22 25.64
C LYS A 296 4.35 -40.25 25.56
N GLN A 297 5.16 -40.18 26.61
CA GLN A 297 6.43 -39.43 26.64
C GLN A 297 7.56 -40.31 26.10
N TYR A 298 8.25 -39.83 25.06
CA TYR A 298 9.46 -40.47 24.54
C TYR A 298 10.65 -39.55 24.77
N ILE A 299 11.70 -40.08 25.40
CA ILE A 299 12.88 -39.32 25.83
C ILE A 299 13.64 -38.70 24.64
N PHE A 300 13.73 -39.43 23.54
CA PHE A 300 14.55 -39.03 22.37
C PHE A 300 13.77 -38.38 21.23
N THR A 301 12.54 -37.99 21.42
CA THR A 301 11.74 -37.35 20.36
C THR A 301 12.39 -36.05 19.87
N GLY A 302 12.72 -36.01 18.58
CA GLY A 302 13.32 -34.81 17.95
C GLY A 302 14.80 -34.58 18.24
N LEU A 303 15.43 -35.40 19.09
CA LEU A 303 16.83 -35.25 19.47
C LEU A 303 17.79 -36.10 18.60
N VAL A 304 17.33 -37.28 18.15
CA VAL A 304 18.20 -38.26 17.47
C VAL A 304 18.00 -38.21 15.95
N ARG A 305 19.15 -38.20 15.25
CA ARG A 305 19.22 -38.31 13.79
C ARG A 305 19.80 -39.65 13.37
N CYS A 306 19.29 -40.19 12.28
CA CYS A 306 19.81 -41.42 11.69
C CYS A 306 21.24 -41.18 11.15
N GLY A 307 22.22 -41.97 11.59
CA GLY A 307 23.59 -41.90 11.13
C GLY A 307 23.76 -42.23 9.64
N CYS A 308 22.84 -43.01 9.06
CA CYS A 308 22.96 -43.42 7.64
C CYS A 308 22.42 -42.35 6.67
N CYS A 309 21.32 -41.64 6.99
CA CYS A 309 20.64 -40.73 6.05
C CYS A 309 20.39 -39.32 6.62
N GLY A 310 20.77 -39.04 7.85
CA GLY A 310 20.62 -37.74 8.51
C GLY A 310 19.13 -37.35 8.81
N SER A 311 18.16 -38.22 8.47
CA SER A 311 16.75 -37.99 8.80
C SER A 311 16.50 -38.05 10.28
N LEU A 312 15.54 -37.28 10.80
CA LEU A 312 15.09 -37.40 12.19
C LEU A 312 14.55 -38.80 12.44
N MET A 313 14.82 -39.34 13.63
CA MET A 313 14.22 -40.60 14.07
C MET A 313 12.92 -40.30 14.82
N THR A 314 11.93 -41.14 14.59
CA THR A 314 10.62 -41.10 15.28
C THR A 314 10.53 -42.21 16.28
N CYS A 315 9.83 -41.98 17.38
CA CYS A 315 9.62 -43.00 18.42
C CYS A 315 8.30 -43.77 18.16
N GLU A 316 8.34 -45.09 18.38
CA GLU A 316 7.23 -46.03 18.22
C GLU A 316 7.21 -46.98 19.42
N THR A 317 6.07 -47.16 20.05
CA THR A 317 5.90 -48.17 21.10
C THR A 317 5.38 -49.47 20.50
N LYS A 318 6.06 -50.56 20.73
CA LYS A 318 5.57 -51.92 20.43
C LYS A 318 5.15 -52.62 21.70
N VAL A 319 3.91 -53.01 21.74
CA VAL A 319 3.35 -53.86 22.85
C VAL A 319 3.56 -55.31 22.46
N LYS A 320 4.23 -56.05 23.31
CA LYS A 320 4.46 -57.48 23.10
C LYS A 320 3.37 -58.32 23.78
N ASP A 321 3.01 -57.97 25.01
CA ASP A 321 2.01 -58.58 25.83
C ASP A 321 1.34 -57.53 26.72
N GLU A 322 0.27 -57.84 27.45
CA GLU A 322 -0.44 -56.89 28.32
C GLU A 322 0.46 -56.15 29.33
N ASN A 323 1.59 -56.77 29.73
CA ASN A 323 2.52 -56.23 30.72
C ASN A 323 3.87 -55.73 30.11
N HIS A 324 4.12 -55.95 28.82
CA HIS A 324 5.41 -55.64 28.23
C HIS A 324 5.28 -54.73 27.01
N SER A 325 5.72 -53.47 27.13
CA SER A 325 5.83 -52.53 26.03
C SER A 325 7.28 -52.00 25.89
N TYR A 326 7.71 -51.83 24.67
CA TYR A 326 9.08 -51.38 24.37
C TYR A 326 9.01 -50.19 23.40
N ASN A 327 9.80 -49.16 23.69
CA ASN A 327 9.97 -48.00 22.83
C ASN A 327 11.12 -48.22 21.86
N TYR A 328 10.89 -47.91 20.60
CA TYR A 328 11.87 -48.01 19.53
C TYR A 328 12.02 -46.65 18.79
N LEU A 329 13.25 -46.28 18.47
CA LEU A 329 13.55 -45.21 17.56
C LEU A 329 13.65 -45.77 16.13
N LYS A 330 12.86 -45.22 15.21
CA LYS A 330 12.80 -45.63 13.81
C LYS A 330 13.12 -44.45 12.90
N CYS A 331 13.98 -44.69 11.88
CA CYS A 331 14.24 -43.68 10.86
C CYS A 331 12.96 -43.37 10.06
N ASN A 332 12.58 -42.09 9.92
CA ASN A 332 11.43 -41.67 9.14
C ASN A 332 11.65 -41.68 7.62
N LYS A 333 12.88 -41.94 7.16
CA LYS A 333 13.28 -42.09 5.75
C LYS A 333 12.91 -40.89 4.83
N LEU A 334 12.71 -39.69 5.39
CA LEU A 334 12.28 -38.50 4.63
C LEU A 334 13.32 -37.99 3.66
N ARG A 335 14.61 -38.22 3.92
CA ARG A 335 15.70 -37.69 3.07
C ARG A 335 16.14 -38.63 1.98
N SER A 336 16.14 -39.93 2.24
CA SER A 336 16.53 -40.98 1.28
C SER A 336 16.04 -42.36 1.72
N LYS A 337 16.08 -43.35 0.81
CA LYS A 337 15.89 -44.76 1.19
C LYS A 337 16.95 -45.14 2.22
N CYS A 338 16.55 -45.64 3.37
CA CYS A 338 17.43 -45.94 4.47
C CYS A 338 17.15 -47.37 4.98
N SER A 339 18.18 -48.15 5.20
CA SER A 339 18.14 -49.51 5.70
C SER A 339 18.28 -49.60 7.23
N GLN A 340 18.43 -48.45 7.93
CA GLN A 340 18.60 -48.43 9.38
C GLN A 340 17.46 -49.17 10.08
N LYS A 341 17.81 -50.15 10.87
CA LYS A 341 16.85 -50.93 11.72
C LYS A 341 16.39 -50.10 12.92
N PRO A 342 15.19 -50.30 13.42
CA PRO A 342 14.73 -49.65 14.64
C PRO A 342 15.66 -49.95 15.82
N LEU A 343 15.96 -48.93 16.64
CA LEU A 343 16.79 -49.03 17.81
C LEU A 343 15.91 -49.02 19.07
N ASN A 344 16.20 -49.87 20.03
CA ASN A 344 15.50 -49.93 21.32
C ASN A 344 15.95 -48.74 22.19
N GLU A 345 15.00 -47.97 22.74
CA GLU A 345 15.23 -46.78 23.56
C GLU A 345 16.08 -47.09 24.80
N THR A 346 15.79 -48.21 25.50
CA THR A 346 16.54 -48.60 26.69
C THR A 346 18.00 -48.95 26.41
N LYS A 347 18.29 -49.50 25.20
CA LYS A 347 19.67 -49.79 24.82
C LYS A 347 20.45 -48.52 24.59
N ILE A 348 19.82 -47.49 23.98
CA ILE A 348 20.45 -46.21 23.76
C ILE A 348 20.71 -45.49 25.08
N LEU A 349 19.74 -45.52 26.02
CA LEU A 349 19.94 -44.95 27.35
C LEU A 349 21.15 -45.59 28.06
N LYS A 350 21.25 -46.94 28.10
CA LYS A 350 22.40 -47.63 28.69
C LYS A 350 23.71 -47.22 28.02
N GLN A 351 23.70 -47.07 26.73
CA GLN A 351 24.91 -46.63 25.98
C GLN A 351 25.33 -45.21 26.36
N LEU A 352 24.35 -44.29 26.47
CA LEU A 352 24.61 -42.92 26.91
C LEU A 352 25.07 -42.85 28.38
N GLU A 353 24.44 -43.65 29.25
CA GLU A 353 24.88 -43.75 30.66
C GLU A 353 26.33 -44.19 30.75
N ASN A 354 26.73 -45.18 30.00
CA ASN A 354 28.12 -45.67 29.97
C ASN A 354 29.11 -44.62 29.42
N GLU A 355 28.73 -43.86 28.42
CA GLU A 355 29.57 -42.79 27.82
C GLU A 355 29.65 -41.52 28.68
N LEU A 356 28.55 -41.21 29.42
CA LEU A 356 28.50 -40.04 30.30
C LEU A 356 29.04 -40.29 31.70
N CYS A 357 29.18 -41.53 32.11
CA CYS A 357 29.83 -41.96 33.37
C CYS A 357 31.35 -42.02 33.31
N LEU A 358 31.98 -41.24 32.42
CA LEU A 358 33.41 -40.97 32.54
C LEU A 358 33.60 -40.10 33.80
N PRO A 359 34.51 -40.48 34.74
CA PRO A 359 34.69 -39.76 35.98
C PRO A 359 35.13 -38.32 35.64
N LEU A 360 34.40 -37.34 36.19
CA LEU A 360 34.90 -35.99 36.35
C LEU A 360 36.21 -36.11 37.15
N ALA A 361 37.32 -36.12 36.42
CA ALA A 361 38.61 -35.95 37.05
C ALA A 361 38.61 -34.55 37.69
N ILE A 362 38.60 -34.55 39.01
CA ILE A 362 38.78 -33.40 39.90
C ILE A 362 40.11 -32.73 39.62
#